data_e2083e7ad8f2cc122000ced82340d649
#
_entry.id   e2083e7ad8f2cc122000ced82340d649
#
_cell.length_a   1.000
_cell.length_b   1.000
_cell.length_c   1.000
_cell.angle_alpha   90.00
_cell.angle_beta   90.00
_cell.angle_gamma   90.00
#
_symmetry.space_group_name_H-M   'P 1'
#
loop_
_entity.id
_entity.type
_entity.pdbx_description
1 polymer ?
#
loop_
_entity_poly.entity_id
_entity_poly.type
_entity_poly.pdbx_seq_one_letter_code
_entity_poly.pdbx_strand_id
1 'polypeptide(L)'
;MPEDNDLWLAGVDGCKAGWAAVIRNLADPASIRLEIVPDFESLVNFSPSLGIIAVDMPIGLPDFISPGGRGPEKAARMHLGDRQSSVFAVPSRAAVYETDYSDACSSAFRTSEPPRKVSKQCFFLFPKIREIDALMTLDLEKRVYEVHPELAFWRLNGEREMSLPKKVKSRANPEGLDQRRDLLVRNGLPKEFLDQPPPKGCGRDDLLDAAANSLIAERIHLGLAAPFPEFPRRDDRGLRMAIWA
;
A
#
# COMPACT_ATOMS: atom_id res chain seq x y z
N MET A 1 -22.49 -16.93 7.57
CA MET A 1 -21.68 -16.21 6.55
C MET A 1 -22.60 -15.16 5.98
N PRO A 2 -22.25 -13.85 5.92
CA PRO A 2 -23.04 -12.93 5.14
C PRO A 2 -23.09 -13.45 3.70
N GLU A 3 -24.24 -13.37 3.06
CA GLU A 3 -24.38 -13.74 1.65
C GLU A 3 -23.37 -12.95 0.83
N ASP A 4 -22.69 -13.57 -0.15
CA ASP A 4 -21.68 -12.97 -1.03
C ASP A 4 -22.17 -11.71 -1.79
N ASN A 5 -23.43 -11.37 -1.66
CA ASN A 5 -24.08 -10.26 -2.37
C ASN A 5 -23.76 -8.86 -1.82
N ASP A 6 -23.03 -8.71 -0.71
CA ASP A 6 -22.72 -7.38 -0.12
C ASP A 6 -21.27 -7.28 0.39
N LEU A 7 -20.34 -7.88 -0.33
CA LEU A 7 -18.92 -7.79 0.03
C LEU A 7 -18.27 -6.54 -0.57
N TRP A 8 -17.88 -5.64 0.31
CA TRP A 8 -17.15 -4.43 -0.03
C TRP A 8 -15.66 -4.57 0.23
N LEU A 9 -14.84 -4.10 -0.70
CA LEU A 9 -13.38 -4.09 -0.63
C LEU A 9 -12.86 -2.68 -0.81
N ALA A 10 -11.68 -2.41 -0.24
CA ALA A 10 -10.99 -1.14 -0.42
C ALA A 10 -9.53 -1.34 -0.85
N GLY A 11 -9.11 -0.59 -1.86
CA GLY A 11 -7.71 -0.29 -2.12
C GLY A 11 -7.39 1.11 -1.65
N VAL A 12 -6.30 1.27 -0.90
CA VAL A 12 -6.02 2.49 -0.15
C VAL A 12 -4.61 2.99 -0.44
N ASP A 13 -4.47 4.29 -0.64
CA ASP A 13 -3.18 4.99 -0.73
C ASP A 13 -3.18 6.25 0.14
N GLY A 14 -1.99 6.63 0.63
CA GLY A 14 -1.82 7.84 1.41
C GLY A 14 -1.82 9.09 0.54
N CYS A 15 -2.71 10.04 0.78
CA CYS A 15 -2.74 11.32 0.09
C CYS A 15 -2.58 12.51 1.07
N LYS A 16 -2.46 13.73 0.52
CA LYS A 16 -2.29 14.95 1.34
C LYS A 16 -3.51 15.23 2.24
N ALA A 17 -4.72 14.84 1.80
CA ALA A 17 -5.95 15.08 2.55
C ALA A 17 -6.30 13.97 3.56
N GLY A 18 -5.48 12.92 3.66
CA GLY A 18 -5.71 11.74 4.49
C GLY A 18 -5.41 10.47 3.70
N TRP A 19 -6.43 9.64 3.48
CA TRP A 19 -6.34 8.39 2.73
C TRP A 19 -7.29 8.43 1.54
N ALA A 20 -6.76 8.14 0.36
CA ALA A 20 -7.55 7.90 -0.85
C ALA A 20 -7.97 6.43 -0.86
N ALA A 21 -9.25 6.15 -0.77
CA ALA A 21 -9.81 4.80 -0.75
C ALA A 21 -10.69 4.57 -1.97
N VAL A 22 -10.31 3.65 -2.83
CA VAL A 22 -11.17 3.12 -3.89
C VAL A 22 -11.97 1.96 -3.32
N ILE A 23 -13.26 2.18 -3.12
CA ILE A 23 -14.19 1.24 -2.50
C ILE A 23 -15.05 0.61 -3.59
N ARG A 24 -15.13 -0.72 -3.59
CA ARG A 24 -15.84 -1.52 -4.60
C ARG A 24 -16.72 -2.56 -3.95
N ASN A 25 -17.91 -2.77 -4.52
CA ASN A 25 -18.73 -3.94 -4.24
C ASN A 25 -18.39 -5.05 -5.24
N LEU A 26 -18.12 -6.27 -4.77
CA LEU A 26 -17.78 -7.38 -5.67
C LEU A 26 -18.99 -7.93 -6.45
N ALA A 27 -20.18 -7.85 -5.89
CA ALA A 27 -21.39 -8.31 -6.55
C ALA A 27 -21.91 -7.31 -7.60
N ASP A 28 -21.56 -6.01 -7.45
CA ASP A 28 -21.95 -4.96 -8.38
C ASP A 28 -20.73 -4.14 -8.83
N PRO A 29 -20.10 -4.49 -9.96
CA PRO A 29 -18.94 -3.78 -10.50
C PRO A 29 -19.20 -2.30 -10.82
N ALA A 30 -20.46 -1.86 -10.96
CA ALA A 30 -20.81 -0.47 -11.14
C ALA A 30 -20.73 0.33 -9.83
N SER A 31 -20.84 -0.34 -8.68
CA SER A 31 -20.69 0.24 -7.36
C SER A 31 -19.22 0.42 -7.00
N ILE A 32 -18.59 1.40 -7.64
CA ILE A 32 -17.21 1.83 -7.39
C ILE A 32 -17.18 3.32 -7.07
N ARG A 33 -16.41 3.73 -6.03
CA ARG A 33 -16.25 5.13 -5.68
C ARG A 33 -14.89 5.42 -5.07
N LEU A 34 -14.44 6.67 -5.20
CA LEU A 34 -13.27 7.21 -4.49
C LEU A 34 -13.77 8.01 -3.27
N GLU A 35 -13.30 7.63 -2.10
CA GLU A 35 -13.53 8.34 -0.85
C GLU A 35 -12.21 8.91 -0.32
N ILE A 36 -12.25 10.11 0.24
CA ILE A 36 -11.13 10.67 0.99
C ILE A 36 -11.48 10.59 2.47
N VAL A 37 -10.72 9.79 3.19
CA VAL A 37 -10.95 9.52 4.61
C VAL A 37 -9.85 10.17 5.43
N PRO A 38 -10.18 10.89 6.52
CA PRO A 38 -9.20 11.68 7.27
C PRO A 38 -8.15 10.83 7.98
N ASP A 39 -8.53 9.65 8.45
CA ASP A 39 -7.69 8.74 9.24
C ASP A 39 -8.00 7.26 8.92
N PHE A 40 -7.08 6.39 9.27
CA PHE A 40 -7.20 4.95 8.98
C PHE A 40 -8.26 4.25 9.86
N GLU A 41 -8.52 4.76 11.06
CA GLU A 41 -9.57 4.24 11.93
C GLU A 41 -10.96 4.37 11.28
N SER A 42 -11.22 5.48 10.59
CA SER A 42 -12.42 5.69 9.81
C SER A 42 -12.58 4.68 8.67
N LEU A 43 -11.48 4.19 8.06
CA LEU A 43 -11.52 3.11 7.07
C LEU A 43 -11.82 1.76 7.72
N VAL A 44 -11.22 1.47 8.86
CA VAL A 44 -11.46 0.22 9.59
C VAL A 44 -12.93 0.10 10.03
N ASN A 45 -13.54 1.24 10.39
CA ASN A 45 -14.93 1.36 10.84
C ASN A 45 -15.90 1.82 9.74
N PHE A 46 -15.49 1.73 8.47
CA PHE A 46 -16.29 2.23 7.34
C PHE A 46 -17.64 1.50 7.22
N SER A 47 -18.66 2.22 6.75
CA SER A 47 -20.00 1.67 6.46
C SER A 47 -20.32 1.84 4.97
N PRO A 48 -20.65 0.76 4.26
CA PRO A 48 -20.73 -0.65 4.68
C PRO A 48 -19.36 -1.22 5.10
N SER A 49 -19.35 -2.27 5.94
CA SER A 49 -18.12 -2.90 6.43
C SER A 49 -17.26 -3.42 5.29
N LEU A 50 -15.96 -3.09 5.32
CA LEU A 50 -14.99 -3.53 4.33
C LEU A 50 -14.43 -4.91 4.72
N GLY A 51 -14.65 -5.91 3.88
CA GLY A 51 -14.15 -7.28 4.09
C GLY A 51 -12.64 -7.39 3.93
N ILE A 52 -12.07 -6.71 2.92
CA ILE A 52 -10.62 -6.60 2.72
C ILE A 52 -10.24 -5.12 2.49
N ILE A 53 -9.19 -4.69 3.16
CA ILE A 53 -8.54 -3.38 2.96
C ILE A 53 -7.09 -3.65 2.54
N ALA A 54 -6.74 -3.29 1.31
CA ALA A 54 -5.39 -3.39 0.76
C ALA A 54 -4.75 -2.01 0.76
N VAL A 55 -3.78 -1.76 1.64
CA VAL A 55 -3.22 -0.43 1.89
C VAL A 55 -1.75 -0.33 1.50
N ASP A 56 -1.36 0.74 0.77
CA ASP A 56 0.04 1.07 0.49
C ASP A 56 0.71 1.68 1.72
N MET A 57 0.93 0.82 2.73
CA MET A 57 1.67 1.21 3.93
C MET A 57 2.19 -0.03 4.67
N PRO A 58 3.40 0.04 5.25
CA PRO A 58 4.00 -1.09 5.97
C PRO A 58 3.16 -1.57 7.15
N ILE A 59 2.97 -2.91 7.22
CA ILE A 59 2.35 -3.61 8.35
C ILE A 59 3.38 -4.56 8.97
N GLY A 60 3.49 -4.53 10.30
CA GLY A 60 4.52 -5.27 11.04
C GLY A 60 5.87 -4.55 10.99
N LEU A 61 6.31 -4.06 12.12
CA LEU A 61 7.54 -3.32 12.31
C LEU A 61 8.45 -4.06 13.30
N PRO A 62 9.63 -4.56 12.87
CA PRO A 62 10.52 -5.25 13.78
C PRO A 62 11.25 -4.25 14.69
N ASP A 63 11.70 -4.69 15.85
CA ASP A 63 12.50 -3.88 16.78
C ASP A 63 13.93 -3.69 16.28
N PHE A 64 14.43 -4.63 15.47
CA PHE A 64 15.77 -4.58 14.89
C PHE A 64 15.78 -4.99 13.42
N ILE A 65 16.47 -4.21 12.58
CA ILE A 65 16.62 -4.46 11.15
C ILE A 65 17.92 -5.24 10.89
N SER A 66 17.78 -6.53 10.60
CA SER A 66 18.86 -7.42 10.21
C SER A 66 19.32 -7.16 8.76
N PRO A 67 20.48 -7.73 8.33
CA PRO A 67 20.90 -7.70 6.94
C PRO A 67 19.79 -8.18 5.99
N GLY A 68 19.48 -7.37 4.98
CA GLY A 68 18.37 -7.64 4.05
C GLY A 68 17.09 -6.87 4.34
N GLY A 69 17.03 -6.10 5.44
CA GLY A 69 15.87 -5.28 5.80
C GLY A 69 14.75 -6.08 6.46
N ARG A 70 13.55 -5.53 6.48
CA ARG A 70 12.35 -6.16 7.04
C ARG A 70 11.94 -7.45 6.29
N GLY A 71 12.30 -7.57 5.00
CA GLY A 71 11.98 -8.72 4.16
C GLY A 71 11.08 -8.38 2.96
N PRO A 72 9.87 -7.86 3.16
CA PRO A 72 8.93 -7.53 2.10
C PRO A 72 9.51 -6.62 1.02
N GLU A 73 10.20 -5.55 1.40
CA GLU A 73 10.80 -4.61 0.47
C GLU A 73 11.84 -5.25 -0.44
N LYS A 74 12.65 -6.15 0.11
CA LYS A 74 13.65 -6.89 -0.68
C LYS A 74 12.97 -7.83 -1.67
N ALA A 75 11.95 -8.56 -1.21
CA ALA A 75 11.20 -9.49 -2.05
C ALA A 75 10.47 -8.75 -3.19
N ALA A 76 9.79 -7.64 -2.89
CA ALA A 76 9.09 -6.84 -3.90
C ALA A 76 10.06 -6.26 -4.94
N ARG A 77 11.20 -5.69 -4.52
CA ARG A 77 12.18 -5.08 -5.44
C ARG A 77 12.68 -6.03 -6.52
N MET A 78 12.79 -7.33 -6.24
CA MET A 78 13.27 -8.33 -7.21
C MET A 78 12.37 -8.42 -8.47
N HIS A 79 11.13 -7.97 -8.38
CA HIS A 79 10.16 -8.02 -9.46
C HIS A 79 9.95 -6.68 -10.18
N LEU A 80 10.56 -5.60 -9.70
CA LEU A 80 10.22 -4.24 -10.14
C LEU A 80 11.28 -3.59 -11.05
N GLY A 81 12.36 -4.30 -11.40
CA GLY A 81 13.38 -3.80 -12.32
C GLY A 81 13.75 -2.34 -12.05
N ASP A 82 13.54 -1.46 -13.02
CA ASP A 82 13.80 -0.02 -12.88
C ASP A 82 12.89 0.68 -11.85
N ARG A 83 11.76 0.07 -11.48
CA ARG A 83 10.81 0.62 -10.48
C ARG A 83 11.16 0.23 -9.05
N GLN A 84 12.19 -0.57 -8.81
CA GLN A 84 12.60 -1.01 -7.47
C GLN A 84 12.86 0.14 -6.48
N SER A 85 13.27 1.31 -6.97
CA SER A 85 13.53 2.50 -6.15
C SER A 85 12.27 3.11 -5.53
N SER A 86 11.07 2.72 -5.99
CA SER A 86 9.79 3.15 -5.38
C SER A 86 9.54 2.50 -4.03
N VAL A 87 10.13 1.35 -3.76
CA VAL A 87 9.97 0.61 -2.51
C VAL A 87 11.00 1.08 -1.50
N PHE A 88 10.57 1.80 -0.47
CA PHE A 88 11.46 2.31 0.58
C PHE A 88 11.89 1.20 1.54
N ALA A 89 13.09 1.35 2.12
CA ALA A 89 13.48 0.52 3.26
C ALA A 89 12.80 1.07 4.52
N VAL A 90 11.98 0.24 5.15
CA VAL A 90 11.29 0.57 6.40
C VAL A 90 12.23 0.31 7.58
N PRO A 91 12.43 1.27 8.49
CA PRO A 91 13.29 1.09 9.67
C PRO A 91 12.56 0.33 10.80
N SER A 92 13.23 0.18 11.95
CA SER A 92 12.64 -0.40 13.16
C SER A 92 11.45 0.42 13.69
N ARG A 93 10.59 -0.23 14.49
CA ARG A 93 9.47 0.44 15.18
C ARG A 93 9.94 1.63 16.00
N ALA A 94 11.03 1.50 16.77
CA ALA A 94 11.58 2.58 17.56
C ALA A 94 11.91 3.83 16.70
N ALA A 95 12.48 3.64 15.51
CA ALA A 95 12.77 4.76 14.62
C ALA A 95 11.52 5.38 14.00
N VAL A 96 10.49 4.57 13.68
CA VAL A 96 9.21 5.05 13.14
C VAL A 96 8.46 5.92 14.16
N TYR A 97 8.61 5.66 15.44
CA TYR A 97 7.93 6.43 16.50
C TYR A 97 8.65 7.74 16.89
N GLU A 98 9.87 7.97 16.39
CA GLU A 98 10.51 9.29 16.53
C GLU A 98 9.80 10.37 15.70
N THR A 99 9.64 11.55 16.27
CA THR A 99 8.96 12.69 15.63
C THR A 99 9.92 13.69 15.01
N ASP A 100 11.20 13.66 15.40
CA ASP A 100 12.28 14.45 14.79
C ASP A 100 13.09 13.59 13.82
N TYR A 101 13.52 14.18 12.71
CA TYR A 101 14.27 13.46 11.67
C TYR A 101 15.67 13.02 12.13
N SER A 102 16.37 13.83 12.93
CA SER A 102 17.68 13.50 13.47
C SER A 102 17.59 12.35 14.45
N ASP A 103 16.57 12.36 15.31
CA ASP A 103 16.30 11.31 16.30
C ASP A 103 15.89 10.00 15.60
N ALA A 104 15.05 10.09 14.58
CA ALA A 104 14.68 8.96 13.74
C ALA A 104 15.90 8.33 13.05
N CYS A 105 16.81 9.14 12.51
CA CYS A 105 18.06 8.67 11.93
C CYS A 105 18.97 8.01 12.97
N SER A 106 19.06 8.59 14.16
CA SER A 106 19.87 8.08 15.27
C SER A 106 19.31 6.77 15.81
N SER A 107 17.99 6.68 15.96
CA SER A 107 17.28 5.47 16.37
C SER A 107 17.44 4.35 15.35
N ALA A 108 17.20 4.63 14.05
CA ALA A 108 17.39 3.67 12.97
C ALA A 108 18.82 3.14 12.89
N PHE A 109 19.82 4.03 13.08
CA PHE A 109 21.23 3.66 13.06
C PHE A 109 21.60 2.67 14.18
N ARG A 110 21.05 2.88 15.38
CA ARG A 110 21.28 1.98 16.53
C ARG A 110 20.54 0.64 16.43
N THR A 111 19.43 0.62 15.69
CA THR A 111 18.54 -0.54 15.58
C THR A 111 18.62 -1.24 14.23
N SER A 112 19.75 -1.12 13.52
CA SER A 112 19.98 -1.82 12.25
C SER A 112 21.40 -2.33 12.09
N GLU A 113 21.53 -3.49 11.42
CA GLU A 113 22.81 -4.09 11.00
C GLU A 113 22.75 -4.40 9.49
N PRO A 114 23.65 -3.86 8.63
CA PRO A 114 24.57 -2.75 8.95
C PRO A 114 23.81 -1.47 9.33
N PRO A 115 24.43 -0.61 10.15
CA PRO A 115 23.77 0.62 10.60
C PRO A 115 23.33 1.52 9.44
N ARG A 116 22.06 1.94 9.45
CA ARG A 116 21.46 2.77 8.39
C ARG A 116 20.62 3.89 8.95
N LYS A 117 20.64 5.02 8.25
CA LYS A 117 19.75 6.16 8.53
C LYS A 117 18.49 6.10 7.67
N VAL A 118 17.48 6.84 8.07
CA VAL A 118 16.21 6.97 7.36
C VAL A 118 16.34 8.00 6.22
N SER A 119 15.75 7.70 5.05
CA SER A 119 15.60 8.72 4.01
C SER A 119 14.49 9.72 4.41
N LYS A 120 14.63 10.99 3.98
CA LYS A 120 13.58 12.01 4.23
C LYS A 120 12.21 11.59 3.68
N GLN A 121 12.19 10.92 2.53
CA GLN A 121 10.93 10.44 1.94
C GLN A 121 10.24 9.40 2.85
N CYS A 122 11.01 8.45 3.39
CA CYS A 122 10.47 7.46 4.32
C CYS A 122 10.00 8.12 5.62
N PHE A 123 10.75 9.08 6.17
CA PHE A 123 10.38 9.82 7.37
C PHE A 123 9.03 10.54 7.23
N PHE A 124 8.74 11.12 6.07
CA PHE A 124 7.45 11.76 5.82
C PHE A 124 6.26 10.79 5.81
N LEU A 125 6.50 9.48 5.68
CA LEU A 125 5.46 8.45 5.79
C LEU A 125 5.21 8.00 7.24
N PHE A 126 6.10 8.32 8.18
CA PHE A 126 6.00 7.86 9.57
C PHE A 126 4.66 8.17 10.25
N PRO A 127 4.05 9.36 10.09
CA PRO A 127 2.73 9.61 10.67
C PRO A 127 1.70 8.55 10.23
N LYS A 128 1.66 8.20 8.94
CA LYS A 128 0.75 7.20 8.39
C LYS A 128 1.09 5.77 8.83
N ILE A 129 2.39 5.44 8.90
CA ILE A 129 2.83 4.13 9.40
C ILE A 129 2.43 3.98 10.88
N ARG A 130 2.62 5.00 11.72
CA ARG A 130 2.21 4.99 13.14
C ARG A 130 0.70 4.83 13.29
N GLU A 131 -0.08 5.50 12.44
CA GLU A 131 -1.54 5.43 12.45
C GLU A 131 -2.02 3.99 12.24
N ILE A 132 -1.45 3.29 11.27
CA ILE A 132 -1.77 1.87 11.03
C ILE A 132 -1.22 0.99 12.15
N ASP A 133 0.07 1.14 12.51
CA ASP A 133 0.71 0.29 13.53
C ASP A 133 -0.01 0.36 14.89
N ALA A 134 -0.58 1.53 15.24
CA ALA A 134 -1.34 1.71 16.47
C ALA A 134 -2.67 0.93 16.47
N LEU A 135 -3.31 0.76 15.32
CA LEU A 135 -4.59 0.08 15.18
C LEU A 135 -4.45 -1.43 14.94
N MET A 136 -3.32 -1.87 14.35
CA MET A 136 -3.16 -3.27 13.94
C MET A 136 -3.14 -4.24 15.10
N THR A 137 -3.99 -5.25 14.98
CA THR A 137 -4.09 -6.42 15.86
C THR A 137 -4.04 -7.69 15.03
N LEU A 138 -3.85 -8.85 15.66
CA LEU A 138 -3.91 -10.16 14.99
C LEU A 138 -5.29 -10.44 14.36
N ASP A 139 -6.35 -9.83 14.88
CA ASP A 139 -7.68 -9.95 14.31
C ASP A 139 -7.84 -9.05 13.08
N LEU A 140 -7.39 -7.79 13.19
CA LEU A 140 -7.44 -6.86 12.07
C LEU A 140 -6.55 -7.30 10.89
N GLU A 141 -5.44 -8.01 11.16
CA GLU A 141 -4.56 -8.63 10.15
C GLU A 141 -5.30 -9.60 9.19
N LYS A 142 -6.46 -10.11 9.58
CA LYS A 142 -7.27 -11.01 8.74
C LYS A 142 -7.94 -10.29 7.58
N ARG A 143 -8.10 -8.97 7.66
CA ARG A 143 -8.77 -8.15 6.64
C ARG A 143 -8.00 -6.90 6.18
N VAL A 144 -6.90 -6.54 6.84
CA VAL A 144 -6.02 -5.44 6.44
C VAL A 144 -4.69 -6.00 5.97
N TYR A 145 -4.31 -5.68 4.74
CA TYR A 145 -3.15 -6.22 4.06
C TYR A 145 -2.26 -5.10 3.54
N GLU A 146 -0.95 -5.23 3.79
CA GLU A 146 0.04 -4.37 3.15
C GLU A 146 0.14 -4.73 1.67
N VAL A 147 0.03 -3.74 0.81
CA VAL A 147 0.27 -3.85 -0.63
C VAL A 147 1.24 -2.76 -1.06
N HIS A 148 1.72 -2.81 -2.30
CA HIS A 148 2.53 -1.75 -2.88
C HIS A 148 2.10 -1.54 -4.34
N PRO A 149 1.74 -0.30 -4.76
CA PRO A 149 1.16 -0.04 -6.07
C PRO A 149 2.00 -0.54 -7.25
N GLU A 150 3.32 -0.34 -7.23
CA GLU A 150 4.17 -0.84 -8.34
C GLU A 150 4.18 -2.38 -8.41
N LEU A 151 4.07 -3.08 -7.26
CA LEU A 151 3.95 -4.54 -7.26
C LEU A 151 2.54 -4.97 -7.70
N ALA A 152 1.51 -4.21 -7.33
CA ALA A 152 0.14 -4.40 -7.85
C ALA A 152 0.10 -4.24 -9.37
N PHE A 153 0.68 -3.18 -9.92
CA PHE A 153 0.77 -2.98 -11.37
C PHE A 153 1.57 -4.08 -12.06
N TRP A 154 2.68 -4.51 -11.48
CA TRP A 154 3.46 -5.65 -11.99
C TRP A 154 2.60 -6.91 -12.09
N ARG A 155 1.86 -7.25 -11.03
CA ARG A 155 0.96 -8.41 -11.00
C ARG A 155 -0.14 -8.31 -12.06
N LEU A 156 -0.82 -7.16 -12.14
CA LEU A 156 -1.91 -6.90 -13.07
C LEU A 156 -1.44 -6.84 -14.53
N ASN A 157 -0.17 -6.53 -14.77
CA ASN A 157 0.46 -6.48 -16.08
C ASN A 157 1.05 -7.83 -16.53
N GLY A 158 0.63 -8.94 -15.92
CA GLY A 158 1.11 -10.29 -16.25
C GLY A 158 2.57 -10.49 -15.82
N GLU A 159 2.91 -10.06 -14.63
CA GLU A 159 4.24 -10.17 -14.00
C GLU A 159 5.35 -9.45 -14.77
N ARG A 160 5.01 -8.31 -15.36
CA ARG A 160 5.94 -7.42 -16.06
C ARG A 160 5.87 -6.02 -15.46
N GLU A 161 7.04 -5.43 -15.22
CA GLU A 161 7.11 -4.06 -14.71
C GLU A 161 6.48 -3.04 -15.67
N MET A 162 6.05 -1.91 -15.12
CA MET A 162 5.58 -0.79 -15.92
C MET A 162 6.75 -0.13 -16.64
N SER A 163 6.66 0.04 -17.96
CA SER A 163 7.76 0.60 -18.77
C SER A 163 8.00 2.09 -18.51
N LEU A 164 6.94 2.83 -18.12
CA LEU A 164 7.03 4.26 -17.86
C LEU A 164 6.87 4.56 -16.36
N PRO A 165 7.71 5.47 -15.78
CA PRO A 165 7.54 5.92 -14.41
C PRO A 165 6.30 6.83 -14.28
N LYS A 166 5.61 6.76 -13.14
CA LYS A 166 4.50 7.69 -12.82
C LYS A 166 4.97 9.12 -12.53
N LYS A 167 6.24 9.29 -12.15
CA LYS A 167 6.87 10.59 -11.89
C LYS A 167 8.27 10.66 -12.50
N VAL A 168 8.62 11.82 -13.04
CA VAL A 168 9.98 12.15 -13.52
C VAL A 168 10.42 13.42 -12.79
N LYS A 169 11.55 13.42 -12.10
CA LYS A 169 12.05 14.56 -11.28
C LYS A 169 10.96 15.12 -10.36
N SER A 170 10.27 14.25 -9.65
CA SER A 170 9.16 14.56 -8.72
C SER A 170 7.91 15.20 -9.36
N ARG A 171 7.83 15.30 -10.67
CA ARG A 171 6.64 15.77 -11.40
C ARG A 171 5.90 14.59 -11.99
N ALA A 172 4.57 14.68 -12.02
CA ALA A 172 3.73 13.68 -12.69
C ALA A 172 4.17 13.49 -14.14
N ASN A 173 4.25 12.24 -14.56
CA ASN A 173 4.49 11.86 -15.96
C ASN A 173 3.15 11.42 -16.58
N PRO A 174 2.52 12.25 -17.42
CA PRO A 174 1.21 11.94 -17.98
C PRO A 174 1.16 10.58 -18.70
N GLU A 175 2.16 10.28 -19.54
CA GLU A 175 2.23 9.01 -20.28
C GLU A 175 2.32 7.80 -19.33
N GLY A 176 3.09 7.92 -18.25
CA GLY A 176 3.21 6.86 -17.25
C GLY A 176 1.92 6.67 -16.42
N LEU A 177 1.16 7.74 -16.18
CA LEU A 177 -0.16 7.67 -15.55
C LEU A 177 -1.20 7.08 -16.51
N ASP A 178 -1.19 7.48 -17.78
CA ASP A 178 -2.10 6.93 -18.80
C ASP A 178 -1.84 5.43 -19.02
N GLN A 179 -0.59 4.99 -19.03
CA GLN A 179 -0.25 3.57 -19.10
C GLN A 179 -0.88 2.77 -17.95
N ARG A 180 -0.84 3.30 -16.70
CA ARG A 180 -1.44 2.68 -15.53
C ARG A 180 -2.96 2.68 -15.62
N ARG A 181 -3.57 3.82 -15.99
CA ARG A 181 -5.01 3.90 -16.21
C ARG A 181 -5.48 2.85 -17.23
N ASP A 182 -4.82 2.76 -18.39
CA ASP A 182 -5.21 1.82 -19.44
C ASP A 182 -5.05 0.35 -19.00
N LEU A 183 -4.05 0.07 -18.16
CA LEU A 183 -3.92 -1.25 -17.54
C LEU A 183 -5.09 -1.56 -16.59
N LEU A 184 -5.51 -0.60 -15.77
CA LEU A 184 -6.64 -0.75 -14.85
C LEU A 184 -7.96 -0.98 -15.61
N VAL A 185 -8.17 -0.26 -16.73
CA VAL A 185 -9.33 -0.49 -17.62
C VAL A 185 -9.31 -1.90 -18.20
N ARG A 186 -8.15 -2.40 -18.66
CA ARG A 186 -8.02 -3.79 -19.13
C ARG A 186 -8.28 -4.83 -18.03
N ASN A 187 -8.08 -4.47 -16.77
CA ASN A 187 -8.37 -5.31 -15.62
C ASN A 187 -9.79 -5.07 -15.05
N GLY A 188 -10.69 -4.44 -15.83
CA GLY A 188 -12.11 -4.39 -15.54
C GLY A 188 -12.61 -3.16 -14.78
N LEU A 189 -11.76 -2.18 -14.47
CA LEU A 189 -12.23 -0.94 -13.84
C LEU A 189 -12.86 0.00 -14.87
N PRO A 190 -13.99 0.67 -14.54
CA PRO A 190 -14.65 1.60 -15.45
C PRO A 190 -13.74 2.77 -15.83
N LYS A 191 -13.62 3.04 -17.13
CA LYS A 191 -12.79 4.14 -17.65
C LYS A 191 -13.28 5.49 -17.10
N GLU A 192 -14.59 5.69 -17.06
CA GLU A 192 -15.25 6.91 -16.57
C GLU A 192 -14.90 7.19 -15.11
N PHE A 193 -14.82 6.15 -14.30
CA PHE A 193 -14.35 6.26 -12.90
C PHE A 193 -12.89 6.71 -12.82
N LEU A 194 -12.01 6.12 -13.64
CA LEU A 194 -10.59 6.42 -13.63
C LEU A 194 -10.28 7.80 -14.25
N ASP A 195 -11.12 8.31 -15.13
CA ASP A 195 -10.93 9.61 -15.80
C ASP A 195 -11.48 10.80 -14.98
N GLN A 196 -12.22 10.54 -13.90
CA GLN A 196 -12.72 11.63 -13.05
C GLN A 196 -11.57 12.41 -12.39
N PRO A 197 -11.70 13.74 -12.23
CA PRO A 197 -10.74 14.53 -11.49
C PRO A 197 -10.76 14.13 -10.00
N PRO A 198 -9.60 13.79 -9.40
CA PRO A 198 -9.60 13.46 -7.97
C PRO A 198 -9.95 14.69 -7.12
N PRO A 199 -10.52 14.47 -5.92
CA PRO A 199 -10.83 15.55 -4.98
C PRO A 199 -9.59 16.33 -4.56
N LYS A 200 -9.80 17.55 -4.05
CA LYS A 200 -8.71 18.40 -3.55
C LYS A 200 -7.90 17.67 -2.48
N GLY A 201 -6.58 17.62 -2.66
CA GLY A 201 -5.66 16.95 -1.73
C GLY A 201 -5.40 15.48 -2.04
N CYS A 202 -6.01 14.94 -3.10
CA CYS A 202 -5.69 13.65 -3.69
C CYS A 202 -5.10 13.88 -5.09
N GLY A 203 -3.96 13.27 -5.38
CA GLY A 203 -3.34 13.30 -6.70
C GLY A 203 -3.96 12.29 -7.66
N ARG A 204 -3.70 12.49 -8.95
CA ARG A 204 -4.09 11.51 -9.98
C ARG A 204 -3.39 10.17 -9.77
N ASP A 205 -2.13 10.19 -9.34
CA ASP A 205 -1.38 9.01 -8.97
C ASP A 205 -1.98 8.29 -7.75
N ASP A 206 -2.42 9.03 -6.72
CA ASP A 206 -3.03 8.43 -5.52
C ASP A 206 -4.34 7.68 -5.89
N LEU A 207 -5.17 8.24 -6.79
CA LEU A 207 -6.36 7.56 -7.31
C LEU A 207 -6.00 6.25 -8.02
N LEU A 208 -5.01 6.28 -8.93
CA LEU A 208 -4.62 5.09 -9.71
C LEU A 208 -3.96 4.03 -8.84
N ASP A 209 -3.17 4.44 -7.86
CA ASP A 209 -2.52 3.55 -6.88
C ASP A 209 -3.58 2.89 -5.98
N ALA A 210 -4.54 3.64 -5.44
CA ALA A 210 -5.65 3.08 -4.68
C ALA A 210 -6.54 2.15 -5.55
N ALA A 211 -6.76 2.48 -6.81
CA ALA A 211 -7.49 1.64 -7.75
C ALA A 211 -6.78 0.31 -8.02
N ALA A 212 -5.45 0.31 -8.23
CA ALA A 212 -4.66 -0.90 -8.35
C ALA A 212 -4.73 -1.76 -7.08
N ASN A 213 -4.59 -1.13 -5.91
CA ASN A 213 -4.69 -1.80 -4.63
C ASN A 213 -6.08 -2.44 -4.41
N SER A 214 -7.16 -1.84 -4.94
CA SER A 214 -8.51 -2.42 -4.86
C SER A 214 -8.66 -3.72 -5.66
N LEU A 215 -7.94 -3.85 -6.77
CA LEU A 215 -7.87 -5.10 -7.54
C LEU A 215 -7.03 -6.17 -6.80
N ILE A 216 -6.01 -5.76 -6.06
CA ILE A 216 -5.28 -6.69 -5.19
C ILE A 216 -6.14 -7.11 -4.00
N ALA A 217 -6.97 -6.22 -3.41
CA ALA A 217 -7.93 -6.61 -2.39
C ALA A 217 -8.88 -7.71 -2.87
N GLU A 218 -9.37 -7.62 -4.11
CA GLU A 218 -10.18 -8.67 -4.74
C GLU A 218 -9.39 -9.97 -4.91
N ARG A 219 -8.15 -9.91 -5.39
CA ARG A 219 -7.28 -11.09 -5.52
C ARG A 219 -7.02 -11.76 -4.16
N ILE A 220 -6.85 -10.97 -3.09
CA ILE A 220 -6.69 -11.49 -1.72
C ILE A 220 -7.96 -12.24 -1.31
N HIS A 221 -9.14 -11.66 -1.52
CA HIS A 221 -10.42 -12.30 -1.21
C HIS A 221 -10.59 -13.62 -1.94
N LEU A 222 -10.22 -13.66 -3.23
CA LEU A 222 -10.32 -14.85 -4.09
C LEU A 222 -9.20 -15.89 -3.84
N GLY A 223 -8.25 -15.62 -2.93
CA GLY A 223 -7.11 -16.50 -2.70
C GLY A 223 -6.09 -16.55 -3.85
N LEU A 224 -6.10 -15.55 -4.73
CA LEU A 224 -5.22 -15.42 -5.91
C LEU A 224 -4.00 -14.54 -5.67
N ALA A 225 -3.93 -13.83 -4.55
CA ALA A 225 -2.77 -13.03 -4.16
C ALA A 225 -1.76 -13.87 -3.38
N ALA A 226 -0.48 -13.56 -3.55
CA ALA A 226 0.62 -14.19 -2.82
C ALA A 226 1.36 -13.17 -1.95
N PRO A 227 1.91 -13.59 -0.80
CA PRO A 227 2.76 -12.73 0.03
C PRO A 227 4.19 -12.65 -0.52
N PHE A 228 4.79 -11.49 -0.40
CA PHE A 228 6.21 -11.24 -0.65
C PHE A 228 6.89 -10.81 0.66
N PRO A 229 7.81 -11.64 1.21
CA PRO A 229 8.31 -12.91 0.70
C PRO A 229 7.27 -14.05 0.82
N GLU A 230 7.48 -15.15 0.10
CA GLU A 230 6.62 -16.35 0.14
C GLU A 230 6.39 -16.90 1.56
N PHE A 231 7.42 -16.82 2.40
CA PHE A 231 7.38 -17.19 3.83
C PHE A 231 7.59 -15.94 4.70
N PRO A 232 6.50 -15.20 5.03
CA PRO A 232 6.60 -13.98 5.81
C PRO A 232 7.07 -14.24 7.24
N ARG A 233 7.98 -13.39 7.70
CA ARG A 233 8.29 -13.32 9.15
C ARG A 233 7.20 -12.53 9.87
N ARG A 234 7.16 -12.71 11.18
CA ARG A 234 6.34 -11.88 12.06
C ARG A 234 7.21 -10.91 12.84
N ASP A 235 6.68 -9.74 13.15
CA ASP A 235 7.30 -8.79 14.04
C ASP A 235 7.12 -9.19 15.51
N ASP A 236 7.65 -8.39 16.43
CA ASP A 236 7.62 -8.66 17.87
C ASP A 236 6.20 -8.55 18.49
N ARG A 237 5.23 -8.02 17.73
CA ARG A 237 3.79 -8.03 18.08
C ARG A 237 3.02 -9.18 17.44
N GLY A 238 3.72 -10.04 16.69
CA GLY A 238 3.15 -11.18 15.99
C GLY A 238 2.50 -10.86 14.65
N LEU A 239 2.60 -9.62 14.15
CA LEU A 239 2.04 -9.19 12.86
C LEU A 239 2.92 -9.70 11.70
N ARG A 240 2.30 -10.16 10.63
CA ARG A 240 3.00 -10.60 9.42
C ARG A 240 3.63 -9.42 8.70
N MET A 241 4.88 -9.58 8.31
CA MET A 241 5.60 -8.65 7.45
C MET A 241 5.58 -9.17 6.02
N ALA A 242 4.62 -8.74 5.22
CA ALA A 242 4.45 -9.16 3.82
C ALA A 242 3.77 -8.09 2.99
N ILE A 243 4.28 -7.85 1.77
CA ILE A 243 3.56 -7.13 0.72
C ILE A 243 2.79 -8.16 -0.11
N TRP A 244 1.50 -7.92 -0.36
CA TRP A 244 0.65 -8.83 -1.11
C TRP A 244 0.40 -8.34 -2.55
N ALA A 245 0.40 -9.29 -3.52
CA ALA A 245 0.04 -9.02 -4.92
C ALA A 245 -0.46 -10.27 -5.67
#